data_771b301e2a0a69637876d462d5786f76
#
_entry.id   771b301e2a0a69637876d462d5786f76
#
_cell.length_a   1.000
_cell.length_b   1.000
_cell.length_c   1.000
_cell.angle_alpha   90.00
_cell.angle_beta   90.00
_cell.angle_gamma   90.00
#
_symmetry.space_group_name_H-M   'P 1'
#
loop_
_entity.id
_entity.type
_entity.pdbx_description
1 polymer ?
#
loop_
_entity_poly.entity_id
_entity_poly.type
_entity_poly.pdbx_seq_one_letter_code
_entity_poly.pdbx_strand_id
1 'polypeptide(L)'
;RDVEGYVPKGNGGINKEGRTIKDICKQPVPDHILDVDFIMKHLGIKDRKLAQRISDDFRKWTSNKVPMPSKEGYVDFSSVEHPLFKVKLPDTKEELLKEARKFRPEATLDDLDAVDIRRVSYSKMRKQIAEHYGISETNAGNLIGTMDCVIHETTEGFATIVPNNLHRCKDLYSHKGYVSKMMMEEMDESLIEKSLKKSGI
;
A
#
# COMPACT_ATOMS: atom_id res chain seq x y z
N ARG A 1 -21.09 13.14 -4.08
CA ARG A 1 -22.02 12.43 -3.17
C ARG A 1 -21.23 12.06 -1.94
N ASP A 2 -21.71 12.49 -0.77
CA ASP A 2 -21.18 12.03 0.49
C ASP A 2 -21.38 10.52 0.60
N VAL A 3 -20.27 9.79 0.82
CA VAL A 3 -20.29 8.33 1.05
C VAL A 3 -20.74 8.03 2.49
N GLU A 4 -21.10 9.07 3.24
CA GLU A 4 -21.68 8.95 4.57
C GLU A 4 -23.02 8.24 4.47
N GLY A 5 -23.03 6.95 4.83
CA GLY A 5 -24.20 6.09 4.71
C GLY A 5 -24.25 5.17 3.48
N TYR A 6 -23.25 5.22 2.59
CA TYR A 6 -23.15 4.26 1.50
C TYR A 6 -22.85 2.86 2.07
N VAL A 7 -23.74 1.93 1.73
CA VAL A 7 -23.57 0.51 2.01
C VAL A 7 -23.24 -0.18 0.68
N PRO A 8 -22.06 -0.78 0.50
CA PRO A 8 -21.73 -1.49 -0.74
C PRO A 8 -22.76 -2.58 -1.02
N LYS A 9 -23.15 -2.74 -2.29
CA LYS A 9 -23.93 -3.89 -2.73
C LYS A 9 -23.10 -5.17 -2.52
N GLY A 10 -23.73 -6.23 -2.13
CA GLY A 10 -23.09 -7.51 -1.82
C GLY A 10 -23.38 -7.90 -0.38
N ASN A 11 -22.40 -8.01 0.48
CA ASN A 11 -22.60 -8.39 1.89
C ASN A 11 -23.10 -7.23 2.78
N GLY A 12 -23.85 -6.27 2.25
CA GLY A 12 -24.40 -5.14 2.99
C GLY A 12 -23.35 -4.18 3.55
N GLY A 13 -22.14 -4.12 2.96
CA GLY A 13 -21.03 -3.30 3.45
C GLY A 13 -20.39 -3.79 4.73
N ILE A 14 -20.66 -5.03 5.10
CA ILE A 14 -20.12 -5.71 6.26
C ILE A 14 -19.11 -6.76 5.79
N ASN A 15 -17.89 -6.76 6.35
CA ASN A 15 -16.91 -7.79 6.06
C ASN A 15 -17.30 -9.14 6.72
N LYS A 16 -16.48 -10.19 6.49
CA LYS A 16 -16.71 -11.53 7.05
C LYS A 16 -16.76 -11.56 8.59
N GLU A 17 -16.20 -10.54 9.23
CA GLU A 17 -16.17 -10.38 10.70
C GLU A 17 -17.32 -9.50 11.21
N GLY A 18 -18.26 -9.10 10.38
CA GLY A 18 -19.39 -8.25 10.72
C GLY A 18 -19.05 -6.77 10.90
N ARG A 19 -17.90 -6.31 10.39
CA ARG A 19 -17.46 -4.91 10.51
C ARG A 19 -17.88 -4.08 9.29
N THR A 20 -18.42 -2.89 9.54
CA THR A 20 -18.75 -1.92 8.49
C THR A 20 -17.51 -1.19 7.99
N ILE A 21 -17.61 -0.46 6.85
CA ILE A 21 -16.53 0.41 6.36
C ILE A 21 -16.13 1.43 7.41
N LYS A 22 -17.10 2.04 8.12
CA LYS A 22 -16.82 2.99 9.20
C LYS A 22 -16.05 2.35 10.36
N ASP A 23 -16.41 1.13 10.73
CA ASP A 23 -15.70 0.39 11.79
C ASP A 23 -14.27 0.08 11.39
N ILE A 24 -14.04 -0.33 10.12
CA ILE A 24 -12.70 -0.60 9.60
C ILE A 24 -11.86 0.69 9.56
N CYS A 25 -12.43 1.83 9.18
CA CYS A 25 -11.69 3.10 9.21
C CYS A 25 -11.32 3.51 10.64
N LYS A 26 -12.22 3.37 11.60
CA LYS A 26 -11.97 3.71 13.01
C LYS A 26 -10.93 2.80 13.66
N GLN A 27 -10.94 1.54 13.30
CA GLN A 27 -10.01 0.53 13.80
C GLN A 27 -9.63 -0.42 12.66
N PRO A 28 -8.67 -0.05 11.81
CA PRO A 28 -8.24 -0.85 10.66
C PRO A 28 -7.85 -2.27 11.02
N VAL A 29 -7.15 -2.45 12.14
CA VAL A 29 -6.73 -3.77 12.63
C VAL A 29 -7.57 -4.17 13.83
N PRO A 30 -8.30 -5.31 13.79
CA PRO A 30 -9.14 -5.76 14.90
C PRO A 30 -8.33 -6.19 16.12
N ASP A 31 -8.96 -6.15 17.31
CA ASP A 31 -8.30 -6.41 18.59
C ASP A 31 -7.63 -7.78 18.69
N HIS A 32 -8.22 -8.82 18.10
CA HIS A 32 -7.63 -10.17 18.15
C HIS A 32 -6.31 -10.28 17.37
N ILE A 33 -6.09 -9.45 16.35
CA ILE A 33 -4.83 -9.35 15.60
C ILE A 33 -3.83 -8.47 16.36
N LEU A 34 -4.31 -7.44 17.09
CA LEU A 34 -3.48 -6.54 17.89
C LEU A 34 -3.04 -7.18 19.23
N ASP A 35 -3.52 -8.37 19.55
CA ASP A 35 -3.07 -9.13 20.71
C ASP A 35 -1.58 -9.44 20.63
N VAL A 36 -0.84 -9.16 21.71
CA VAL A 36 0.61 -9.28 21.74
C VAL A 36 1.07 -10.71 21.54
N ASP A 37 0.36 -11.68 22.13
CA ASP A 37 0.71 -13.10 21.98
C ASP A 37 0.43 -13.59 20.55
N PHE A 38 -0.64 -13.09 19.94
CA PHE A 38 -0.92 -13.33 18.52
C PHE A 38 0.20 -12.80 17.61
N ILE A 39 0.67 -11.57 17.84
CA ILE A 39 1.76 -10.95 17.07
C ILE A 39 3.05 -11.74 17.25
N MET A 40 3.41 -12.07 18.48
CA MET A 40 4.61 -12.86 18.78
C MET A 40 4.59 -14.21 18.05
N LYS A 41 3.48 -14.91 18.10
CA LYS A 41 3.30 -16.22 17.45
C LYS A 41 3.40 -16.11 15.93
N HIS A 42 2.69 -15.18 15.31
CA HIS A 42 2.59 -15.09 13.85
C HIS A 42 3.85 -14.52 13.18
N LEU A 43 4.60 -13.66 13.89
CA LEU A 43 5.86 -13.09 13.39
C LEU A 43 7.10 -13.85 13.90
N GLY A 44 6.93 -14.84 14.76
CA GLY A 44 8.05 -15.53 15.39
C GLY A 44 8.93 -14.63 16.27
N ILE A 45 8.35 -13.54 16.80
CA ILE A 45 9.05 -12.58 17.65
C ILE A 45 9.06 -13.09 19.10
N LYS A 46 10.24 -13.14 19.70
CA LYS A 46 10.39 -13.51 21.12
C LYS A 46 10.40 -12.29 22.05
N ASP A 47 10.72 -11.13 21.53
CA ASP A 47 10.73 -9.87 22.30
C ASP A 47 9.30 -9.33 22.46
N ARG A 48 8.75 -9.50 23.67
CA ARG A 48 7.41 -9.03 24.02
C ARG A 48 7.28 -7.51 23.95
N LYS A 49 8.35 -6.76 24.26
CA LYS A 49 8.34 -5.28 24.19
C LYS A 49 8.20 -4.81 22.75
N LEU A 50 8.90 -5.48 21.82
CA LEU A 50 8.76 -5.21 20.39
C LEU A 50 7.35 -5.52 19.88
N ALA A 51 6.79 -6.68 20.25
CA ALA A 51 5.43 -7.05 19.88
C ALA A 51 4.39 -6.06 20.44
N GLN A 52 4.58 -5.58 21.68
CA GLN A 52 3.74 -4.54 22.27
C GLN A 52 3.86 -3.21 21.52
N ARG A 53 5.07 -2.80 21.14
CA ARG A 53 5.28 -1.59 20.33
C ARG A 53 4.56 -1.67 18.97
N ILE A 54 4.65 -2.82 18.30
CA ILE A 54 3.92 -3.06 17.04
C ILE A 54 2.41 -2.95 17.27
N SER A 55 1.89 -3.62 18.30
CA SER A 55 0.48 -3.54 18.67
C SER A 55 0.03 -2.09 18.89
N ASP A 56 0.78 -1.33 19.68
CA ASP A 56 0.46 0.07 20.01
C ASP A 56 0.46 0.96 18.77
N ASP A 57 1.43 0.81 17.87
CA ASP A 57 1.53 1.59 16.65
C ASP A 57 0.35 1.33 15.70
N PHE A 58 -0.05 0.07 15.56
CA PHE A 58 -1.21 -0.29 14.74
C PHE A 58 -2.54 0.04 15.41
N ARG A 59 -2.61 0.03 16.75
CA ARG A 59 -3.80 0.46 17.51
C ARG A 59 -4.07 1.95 17.39
N LYS A 60 -3.04 2.77 17.27
CA LYS A 60 -3.16 4.22 17.05
C LYS A 60 -3.64 4.59 15.65
N TRP A 61 -3.58 3.64 14.73
CA TRP A 61 -4.08 3.84 13.38
C TRP A 61 -5.60 3.90 13.37
N THR A 62 -6.13 5.09 13.14
CA THR A 62 -7.56 5.37 13.15
C THR A 62 -7.90 6.47 12.16
N SER A 63 -9.09 6.42 11.58
CA SER A 63 -9.63 7.46 10.72
C SER A 63 -11.12 7.66 10.96
N ASN A 64 -11.54 8.92 10.96
CA ASN A 64 -12.96 9.28 10.99
C ASN A 64 -13.56 9.49 9.58
N LYS A 65 -12.73 9.36 8.53
CA LYS A 65 -13.14 9.57 7.15
C LYS A 65 -13.10 8.25 6.38
N VAL A 66 -14.06 8.07 5.50
CA VAL A 66 -14.15 6.94 4.57
C VAL A 66 -13.45 7.32 3.28
N PRO A 67 -12.64 6.42 2.65
CA PRO A 67 -12.05 6.66 1.35
C PRO A 67 -13.10 6.98 0.29
N MET A 68 -12.76 7.87 -0.65
CA MET A 68 -13.66 8.35 -1.70
C MET A 68 -13.18 7.88 -3.07
N PRO A 69 -14.06 7.28 -3.90
CA PRO A 69 -13.78 7.05 -5.31
C PRO A 69 -13.65 8.38 -6.06
N SER A 70 -12.63 8.49 -6.93
CA SER A 70 -12.50 9.63 -7.83
C SER A 70 -13.36 9.44 -9.10
N LYS A 71 -13.56 10.53 -9.82
CA LYS A 71 -14.25 10.50 -11.13
C LYS A 71 -13.39 9.82 -12.20
N GLU A 72 -12.09 9.83 -12.04
CA GLU A 72 -11.10 9.27 -12.96
C GLU A 72 -10.91 7.74 -12.80
N GLY A 73 -11.55 7.12 -11.81
CA GLY A 73 -11.56 5.67 -11.62
C GLY A 73 -10.48 5.13 -10.66
N TYR A 74 -9.84 6.00 -9.88
CA TYR A 74 -9.00 5.60 -8.75
C TYR A 74 -9.67 5.89 -7.42
N VAL A 75 -9.13 5.37 -6.34
CA VAL A 75 -9.62 5.61 -4.98
C VAL A 75 -8.56 6.34 -4.18
N ASP A 76 -8.97 7.44 -3.56
CA ASP A 76 -8.15 8.16 -2.60
C ASP A 76 -8.26 7.51 -1.22
N PHE A 77 -7.23 6.74 -0.84
CA PHE A 77 -7.10 6.13 0.47
C PHE A 77 -6.35 7.00 1.49
N SER A 78 -6.01 8.26 1.17
CA SER A 78 -5.20 9.12 2.03
C SER A 78 -5.75 9.26 3.46
N SER A 79 -7.08 9.21 3.63
CA SER A 79 -7.72 9.28 4.94
C SER A 79 -7.51 8.05 5.83
N VAL A 80 -7.08 6.93 5.26
CA VAL A 80 -6.91 5.64 5.97
C VAL A 80 -5.51 5.05 5.79
N GLU A 81 -4.56 5.82 5.31
CA GLU A 81 -3.15 5.44 5.27
C GLU A 81 -2.58 5.26 6.68
N HIS A 82 -1.72 4.26 6.85
CA HIS A 82 -1.00 4.10 8.11
C HIS A 82 -0.07 5.31 8.34
N PRO A 83 -0.10 5.96 9.51
CA PRO A 83 0.60 7.23 9.73
C PRO A 83 2.12 7.13 9.75
N LEU A 84 2.70 5.93 9.97
CA LEU A 84 4.15 5.74 10.11
C LEU A 84 4.84 5.29 8.83
N PHE A 85 4.11 4.70 7.86
CA PHE A 85 4.74 4.01 6.73
C PHE A 85 4.32 4.62 5.40
N LYS A 86 5.26 5.34 4.80
CA LYS A 86 5.12 5.95 3.47
C LYS A 86 6.49 6.01 2.81
N VAL A 87 6.60 5.50 1.59
CA VAL A 87 7.86 5.48 0.83
C VAL A 87 7.69 6.16 -0.52
N LYS A 88 8.68 6.91 -0.95
CA LYS A 88 8.72 7.52 -2.27
C LYS A 88 9.03 6.45 -3.33
N LEU A 89 8.23 6.44 -4.38
CA LEU A 89 8.44 5.60 -5.56
C LEU A 89 9.30 6.32 -6.60
N PRO A 90 9.94 5.59 -7.53
CA PRO A 90 10.68 6.20 -8.64
C PRO A 90 9.80 7.15 -9.46
N ASP A 91 10.36 8.29 -9.85
CA ASP A 91 9.68 9.26 -10.72
C ASP A 91 10.02 9.07 -12.21
N THR A 92 11.10 8.33 -12.51
CA THR A 92 11.59 8.11 -13.88
C THR A 92 11.82 6.63 -14.17
N LYS A 93 11.80 6.27 -15.45
CA LYS A 93 12.14 4.90 -15.88
C LYS A 93 13.57 4.52 -15.51
N GLU A 94 14.50 5.45 -15.55
CA GLU A 94 15.88 5.20 -15.16
C GLU A 94 16.01 4.86 -13.67
N GLU A 95 15.28 5.57 -12.81
CA GLU A 95 15.23 5.26 -11.38
C GLU A 95 14.53 3.93 -11.13
N LEU A 96 13.41 3.67 -11.83
CA LEU A 96 12.68 2.40 -11.74
C LEU A 96 13.58 1.24 -12.18
N LEU A 97 14.34 1.40 -13.28
CA LEU A 97 15.28 0.40 -13.76
C LEU A 97 16.36 0.08 -12.73
N LYS A 98 16.92 1.12 -12.10
CA LYS A 98 17.93 0.95 -11.03
C LYS A 98 17.38 0.10 -9.89
N GLU A 99 16.15 0.34 -9.47
CA GLU A 99 15.49 -0.44 -8.40
C GLU A 99 15.12 -1.85 -8.90
N ALA A 100 14.58 -1.98 -10.12
CA ALA A 100 14.18 -3.26 -10.70
C ALA A 100 15.37 -4.22 -10.89
N ARG A 101 16.55 -3.72 -11.22
CA ARG A 101 17.77 -4.53 -11.37
C ARG A 101 18.24 -5.21 -10.09
N LYS A 102 17.77 -4.79 -8.93
CA LYS A 102 18.03 -5.51 -7.66
C LYS A 102 17.40 -6.90 -7.62
N PHE A 103 16.33 -7.13 -8.38
CA PHE A 103 15.64 -8.42 -8.48
C PHE A 103 15.52 -8.97 -9.92
N ARG A 104 15.83 -8.14 -10.92
CA ARG A 104 15.97 -8.53 -12.35
C ARG A 104 17.22 -7.88 -12.94
N PRO A 105 18.43 -8.43 -12.70
CA PRO A 105 19.69 -7.78 -13.10
C PRO A 105 19.78 -7.45 -14.60
N GLU A 106 19.16 -8.30 -15.45
CA GLU A 106 19.19 -8.17 -16.91
C GLU A 106 18.12 -7.23 -17.48
N ALA A 107 17.27 -6.61 -16.63
CA ALA A 107 16.21 -5.73 -17.10
C ALA A 107 16.77 -4.53 -17.87
N THR A 108 16.07 -4.16 -18.94
CA THR A 108 16.30 -2.96 -19.74
C THR A 108 15.15 -1.97 -19.54
N LEU A 109 15.24 -0.76 -20.08
CA LEU A 109 14.16 0.22 -20.02
C LEU A 109 12.89 -0.28 -20.70
N ASP A 110 13.02 -1.04 -21.78
CA ASP A 110 11.89 -1.56 -22.56
C ASP A 110 11.17 -2.73 -21.86
N ASP A 111 11.85 -3.38 -20.91
CA ASP A 111 11.27 -4.51 -20.15
C ASP A 111 10.42 -4.05 -18.94
N LEU A 112 10.47 -2.77 -18.59
CA LEU A 112 9.78 -2.27 -17.40
C LEU A 112 8.27 -2.19 -17.60
N ASP A 113 7.54 -2.60 -16.57
CA ASP A 113 6.09 -2.55 -16.55
C ASP A 113 5.52 -2.17 -15.16
N ALA A 114 4.18 -2.13 -15.05
CA ALA A 114 3.49 -1.82 -13.81
C ALA A 114 3.77 -2.84 -12.68
N VAL A 115 4.22 -4.05 -13.01
CA VAL A 115 4.60 -5.07 -12.01
C VAL A 115 5.89 -4.66 -11.32
N ASP A 116 6.83 -4.02 -12.03
CA ASP A 116 8.06 -3.53 -11.43
C ASP A 116 7.80 -2.43 -10.42
N ILE A 117 6.87 -1.52 -10.68
CA ILE A 117 6.45 -0.51 -9.70
C ILE A 117 5.94 -1.18 -8.42
N ARG A 118 5.08 -2.19 -8.55
CA ARG A 118 4.54 -2.93 -7.39
C ARG A 118 5.61 -3.68 -6.62
N ARG A 119 6.58 -4.29 -7.31
CA ARG A 119 7.73 -4.96 -6.67
C ARG A 119 8.61 -3.98 -5.93
N VAL A 120 8.88 -2.83 -6.52
CA VAL A 120 9.66 -1.76 -5.88
C VAL A 120 8.91 -1.19 -4.68
N SER A 121 7.61 -0.94 -4.79
CA SER A 121 6.75 -0.52 -3.68
C SER A 121 6.86 -1.48 -2.49
N TYR A 122 6.73 -2.78 -2.76
CA TYR A 122 6.80 -3.82 -1.75
C TYR A 122 8.19 -3.89 -1.10
N SER A 123 9.25 -3.86 -1.91
CA SER A 123 10.63 -3.90 -1.43
C SER A 123 10.97 -2.70 -0.54
N LYS A 124 10.63 -1.48 -0.98
CA LYS A 124 10.88 -0.26 -0.21
C LYS A 124 10.08 -0.24 1.10
N MET A 125 8.82 -0.65 1.08
CA MET A 125 7.96 -0.68 2.26
C MET A 125 8.48 -1.70 3.29
N ARG A 126 8.83 -2.90 2.86
CA ARG A 126 9.44 -3.92 3.73
C ARG A 126 10.70 -3.40 4.42
N LYS A 127 11.57 -2.76 3.66
CA LYS A 127 12.79 -2.16 4.19
C LYS A 127 12.50 -1.10 5.25
N GLN A 128 11.57 -0.18 4.98
CA GLN A 128 11.18 0.86 5.94
C GLN A 128 10.63 0.25 7.25
N ILE A 129 9.75 -0.73 7.16
CA ILE A 129 9.18 -1.41 8.33
C ILE A 129 10.27 -2.17 9.10
N ALA A 130 11.15 -2.87 8.38
CA ALA A 130 12.26 -3.62 8.98
C ALA A 130 13.20 -2.70 9.77
N GLU A 131 13.56 -1.57 9.19
CA GLU A 131 14.39 -0.55 9.84
C GLU A 131 13.68 0.07 11.06
N HIS A 132 12.39 0.37 10.94
CA HIS A 132 11.62 0.99 12.02
C HIS A 132 11.51 0.10 13.26
N TYR A 133 11.31 -1.21 13.08
CA TYR A 133 11.14 -2.15 14.17
C TYR A 133 12.42 -2.96 14.51
N GLY A 134 13.48 -2.84 13.74
CA GLY A 134 14.69 -3.64 13.91
C GLY A 134 14.47 -5.14 13.65
N ILE A 135 13.64 -5.48 12.68
CA ILE A 135 13.31 -6.85 12.28
C ILE A 135 13.83 -7.14 10.87
N SER A 136 13.81 -8.41 10.47
CA SER A 136 14.16 -8.79 9.09
C SER A 136 13.12 -8.28 8.09
N GLU A 137 13.53 -8.07 6.84
CA GLU A 137 12.58 -7.71 5.76
C GLU A 137 11.53 -8.79 5.51
N THR A 138 11.87 -10.06 5.75
CA THR A 138 10.91 -11.17 5.71
C THR A 138 9.82 -10.99 6.77
N ASN A 139 10.20 -10.69 8.00
CA ASN A 139 9.25 -10.41 9.07
C ASN A 139 8.45 -9.14 8.82
N ALA A 140 9.05 -8.12 8.21
CA ALA A 140 8.33 -6.91 7.79
C ALA A 140 7.24 -7.23 6.76
N GLY A 141 7.52 -8.08 5.77
CA GLY A 141 6.53 -8.57 4.83
C GLY A 141 5.41 -9.39 5.50
N ASN A 142 5.77 -10.28 6.42
CA ASN A 142 4.81 -11.06 7.20
C ASN A 142 3.94 -10.16 8.09
N LEU A 143 4.50 -9.07 8.62
CA LEU A 143 3.77 -8.11 9.44
C LEU A 143 2.63 -7.45 8.66
N ILE A 144 2.87 -7.03 7.41
CA ILE A 144 1.84 -6.45 6.54
C ILE A 144 0.66 -7.41 6.41
N GLY A 145 0.92 -8.68 6.09
CA GLY A 145 -0.11 -9.71 5.99
C GLY A 145 -0.82 -10.03 7.31
N THR A 146 -0.06 -10.13 8.40
CA THR A 146 -0.58 -10.42 9.75
C THR A 146 -1.53 -9.34 10.24
N MET A 147 -1.24 -8.06 9.93
CA MET A 147 -2.09 -6.92 10.27
C MET A 147 -3.27 -6.74 9.31
N ASP A 148 -3.48 -7.67 8.39
CA ASP A 148 -4.51 -7.60 7.34
C ASP A 148 -4.47 -6.29 6.53
N CYS A 149 -3.28 -5.94 6.11
CA CYS A 149 -2.98 -4.74 5.34
C CYS A 149 -2.46 -5.06 3.96
N VAL A 150 -2.48 -4.06 3.09
CA VAL A 150 -1.86 -4.12 1.77
C VAL A 150 -1.08 -2.84 1.49
N ILE A 151 -0.12 -2.93 0.57
CA ILE A 151 0.58 -1.78 0.04
C ILE A 151 -0.27 -1.19 -1.08
N HIS A 152 -0.42 0.12 -1.07
CA HIS A 152 -1.18 0.90 -2.03
C HIS A 152 -0.28 2.00 -2.63
N GLU A 153 -0.20 2.06 -3.95
CA GLU A 153 0.47 3.15 -4.66
C GLU A 153 -0.49 4.34 -4.79
N THR A 154 0.02 5.54 -4.48
CA THR A 154 -0.75 6.78 -4.56
C THR A 154 -0.47 7.53 -5.86
N THR A 155 -1.42 8.37 -6.29
CA THR A 155 -1.25 9.21 -7.50
C THR A 155 -0.13 10.25 -7.36
N GLU A 156 0.30 10.55 -6.13
CA GLU A 156 1.44 11.45 -5.86
C GLU A 156 2.81 10.74 -5.87
N GLY A 157 2.86 9.47 -6.27
CA GLY A 157 4.10 8.72 -6.41
C GLY A 157 4.68 8.17 -5.11
N PHE A 158 3.84 7.80 -4.18
CA PHE A 158 4.20 7.13 -2.93
C PHE A 158 3.58 5.74 -2.85
N ALA A 159 4.16 4.88 -2.02
CA ALA A 159 3.50 3.69 -1.51
C ALA A 159 3.19 3.86 -0.03
N THR A 160 2.00 3.43 0.37
CA THR A 160 1.47 3.50 1.73
C THR A 160 0.89 2.16 2.14
N ILE A 161 0.51 2.02 3.41
CA ILE A 161 -0.21 0.84 3.90
C ILE A 161 -1.65 1.23 4.18
N VAL A 162 -2.58 0.44 3.66
CA VAL A 162 -4.02 0.62 3.83
C VAL A 162 -4.68 -0.69 4.28
N PRO A 163 -5.86 -0.64 4.92
CA PRO A 163 -6.56 -1.85 5.32
C PRO A 163 -6.95 -2.71 4.11
N ASN A 164 -6.60 -3.98 4.13
CA ASN A 164 -6.90 -4.92 3.05
C ASN A 164 -8.41 -5.03 2.77
N ASN A 165 -9.22 -5.05 3.83
CA ASN A 165 -10.67 -5.15 3.71
C ASN A 165 -11.31 -3.95 3.00
N LEU A 166 -10.72 -2.75 3.09
CA LEU A 166 -11.15 -1.59 2.30
C LEU A 166 -10.61 -1.67 0.87
N HIS A 167 -9.33 -1.95 0.71
CA HIS A 167 -8.66 -1.98 -0.59
C HIS A 167 -9.27 -3.04 -1.54
N ARG A 168 -9.76 -4.14 -1.02
CA ARG A 168 -10.40 -5.22 -1.78
C ARG A 168 -11.94 -5.12 -1.85
N CYS A 169 -12.53 -4.05 -1.38
CA CYS A 169 -13.97 -3.85 -1.48
C CYS A 169 -14.37 -3.57 -2.93
N LYS A 170 -14.66 -4.61 -3.69
CA LYS A 170 -14.88 -4.58 -5.15
C LYS A 170 -16.02 -3.66 -5.58
N ASP A 171 -17.04 -3.56 -4.76
CA ASP A 171 -18.24 -2.79 -5.09
C ASP A 171 -18.05 -1.27 -4.95
N LEU A 172 -17.10 -0.85 -4.11
CA LEU A 172 -16.83 0.54 -3.82
C LEU A 172 -15.44 0.98 -4.30
N TYR A 173 -14.41 0.13 -4.18
CA TYR A 173 -13.01 0.49 -4.34
C TYR A 173 -12.27 -0.34 -5.39
N SER A 174 -12.95 -0.81 -6.43
CA SER A 174 -12.28 -1.52 -7.53
C SER A 174 -11.41 -0.57 -8.36
N HIS A 175 -10.10 -0.75 -8.34
CA HIS A 175 -9.14 0.10 -9.07
C HIS A 175 -8.08 -0.68 -9.89
N LYS A 176 -8.14 -1.98 -9.96
CA LYS A 176 -7.38 -2.90 -10.86
C LYS A 176 -5.96 -2.44 -11.25
N GLY A 177 -5.20 -1.89 -10.31
CA GLY A 177 -3.83 -1.44 -10.57
C GLY A 177 -3.73 -0.18 -11.44
N TYR A 178 -4.74 0.67 -11.43
CA TYR A 178 -4.80 1.90 -12.22
C TYR A 178 -3.58 2.80 -12.02
N VAL A 179 -3.19 3.06 -10.76
CA VAL A 179 -2.09 3.99 -10.46
C VAL A 179 -0.75 3.49 -10.99
N SER A 180 -0.44 2.21 -10.85
CA SER A 180 0.82 1.65 -11.39
C SER A 180 0.89 1.76 -12.91
N LYS A 181 -0.24 1.60 -13.61
CA LYS A 181 -0.31 1.79 -15.07
C LYS A 181 -0.13 3.25 -15.47
N MET A 182 -0.83 4.16 -14.79
CA MET A 182 -0.70 5.60 -15.00
C MET A 182 0.75 6.06 -14.80
N MET A 183 1.41 5.63 -13.73
CA MET A 183 2.82 5.96 -13.50
C MET A 183 3.73 5.49 -14.64
N MET A 184 3.49 4.30 -15.19
CA MET A 184 4.26 3.82 -16.34
C MET A 184 4.04 4.66 -17.58
N GLU A 185 2.80 5.05 -17.88
CA GLU A 185 2.46 5.92 -19.00
C GLU A 185 3.14 7.29 -18.88
N GLU A 186 3.09 7.91 -17.70
CA GLU A 186 3.77 9.19 -17.42
C GLU A 186 5.30 9.08 -17.58
N MET A 187 5.91 7.98 -17.15
CA MET A 187 7.34 7.74 -17.32
C MET A 187 7.71 7.55 -18.80
N ASP A 188 6.87 6.89 -19.59
CA ASP A 188 7.07 6.72 -21.04
C ASP A 188 6.97 8.04 -21.79
N GLU A 189 5.99 8.88 -21.50
CA GLU A 189 5.85 10.22 -22.06
C GLU A 189 7.09 11.09 -21.77
N SER A 190 7.59 11.06 -20.54
CA SER A 190 8.80 11.78 -20.15
C SER A 190 10.04 11.35 -20.93
N LEU A 191 10.19 10.05 -21.23
CA LEU A 191 11.30 9.56 -22.07
C LEU A 191 11.20 10.05 -23.52
N ILE A 192 9.99 10.04 -24.09
CA ILE A 192 9.74 10.54 -25.46
C ILE A 192 10.08 12.01 -25.54
N GLU A 193 9.63 12.83 -24.61
CA GLU A 193 9.95 14.26 -24.57
C GLU A 193 11.47 14.53 -24.50
N LYS A 194 12.18 13.79 -23.65
CA LYS A 194 13.65 13.89 -23.54
C LYS A 194 14.34 13.53 -24.86
N SER A 195 13.84 12.50 -25.55
CA SER A 195 14.37 12.07 -26.84
C SER A 195 14.16 13.12 -27.93
N LEU A 196 12.96 13.71 -28.01
CA LEU A 196 12.64 14.79 -28.97
C LEU A 196 13.51 16.02 -28.73
N LYS A 197 13.66 16.46 -27.48
CA LYS A 197 14.54 17.59 -27.12
C LYS A 197 16.02 17.35 -27.49
N LYS A 198 16.51 16.12 -27.41
CA LYS A 198 17.87 15.76 -27.83
C LYS A 198 18.02 15.76 -29.36
N SER A 199 16.93 15.48 -30.08
CA SER A 199 16.93 15.45 -31.56
C SER A 199 16.70 16.82 -32.20
N GLY A 200 16.51 17.88 -31.39
CA GLY A 200 16.34 19.25 -31.88
C GLY A 200 14.94 19.50 -32.52
N ILE A 201 13.96 18.66 -32.19
CA ILE A 201 12.56 18.81 -32.63
C ILE A 201 11.75 19.42 -31.52
#